data_802aba741f780ec75ef49f8162cff85d
#
_entry.id   802aba741f780ec75ef49f8162cff85d
#
_cell.length_a   1.000
_cell.length_b   1.000
_cell.length_c   1.000
_cell.angle_alpha   90.00
_cell.angle_beta   90.00
_cell.angle_gamma   90.00
#
_symmetry.space_group_name_H-M   'P 1'
#
loop_
_entity.id
_entity.type
_entity.pdbx_description
1 polymer ?
#
loop_
_entity_poly.entity_id
_entity_poly.type
_entity_poly.pdbx_seq_one_letter_code
_entity_poly.pdbx_strand_id
1 'polypeptide(L)' 'MSEKPESYEVAVARLETIIARLDSGEAELRETLRLCVEAKELIEFCKGELDSVSGELRELKLDELVLELETPPAESHDG' A
#
# COMPACT_ATOMS: atom_id res chain seq x y z
N MET A 1 -8.30 -10.70 17.01
CA MET A 1 -7.55 -11.57 16.16
C MET A 1 -7.37 -10.97 14.77
N SER A 2 -6.17 -11.03 14.32
CA SER A 2 -5.88 -10.40 13.06
C SER A 2 -6.10 -11.39 11.94
N GLU A 3 -6.89 -11.03 10.98
CA GLU A 3 -7.17 -11.86 9.83
C GLU A 3 -6.55 -11.22 8.62
N LYS A 4 -6.16 -12.05 7.68
CA LYS A 4 -5.66 -11.53 6.44
C LYS A 4 -6.76 -10.78 5.71
N PRO A 5 -6.47 -9.61 5.16
CA PRO A 5 -7.46 -8.92 4.35
C PRO A 5 -7.78 -9.75 3.11
N GLU A 6 -8.95 -9.53 2.58
CA GLU A 6 -9.41 -10.30 1.42
C GLU A 6 -8.67 -9.89 0.15
N SER A 7 -8.20 -8.65 0.09
CA SER A 7 -7.57 -8.16 -1.12
C SER A 7 -6.70 -6.95 -0.77
N TYR A 8 -5.87 -6.58 -1.73
CA TYR A 8 -5.06 -5.39 -1.61
C TYR A 8 -5.93 -4.14 -1.38
N GLU A 9 -7.02 -4.04 -2.13
CA GLU A 9 -7.90 -2.88 -2.03
C GLU A 9 -8.55 -2.79 -0.66
N VAL A 10 -8.95 -3.92 -0.11
CA VAL A 10 -9.53 -3.94 1.23
C VAL A 10 -8.48 -3.52 2.25
N ALA A 11 -7.25 -3.99 2.09
CA ALA A 11 -6.18 -3.63 3.01
C ALA A 11 -5.89 -2.14 2.96
N VAL A 12 -5.87 -1.56 1.76
CA VAL A 12 -5.63 -0.13 1.62
C VAL A 12 -6.75 0.68 2.27
N ALA A 13 -7.99 0.26 2.06
CA ALA A 13 -9.13 0.96 2.66
C ALA A 13 -9.03 0.93 4.18
N ARG A 14 -8.64 -0.21 4.75
CA ARG A 14 -8.49 -0.31 6.20
C ARG A 14 -7.34 0.57 6.68
N LEU A 15 -6.24 0.60 5.95
CA LEU A 15 -5.11 1.47 6.31
C LEU A 15 -5.54 2.93 6.31
N GLU A 16 -6.33 3.34 5.33
CA GLU A 16 -6.80 4.73 5.28
C GLU A 16 -7.65 5.06 6.49
N THR A 17 -8.49 4.11 6.92
CA THR A 17 -9.29 4.31 8.12
C THR A 17 -8.41 4.47 9.35
N ILE A 18 -7.39 3.62 9.46
CA ILE A 18 -6.47 3.70 10.59
C ILE A 18 -5.75 5.03 10.62
N ILE A 19 -5.26 5.47 9.46
CA ILE A 19 -4.54 6.72 9.37
C ILE A 19 -5.45 7.89 9.78
N ALA A 20 -6.69 7.87 9.31
CA ALA A 20 -7.63 8.92 9.68
C ALA A 20 -7.86 8.96 11.19
N ARG A 21 -7.97 7.79 11.79
CA ARG A 21 -8.19 7.72 13.24
C ARG A 21 -6.97 8.27 13.99
N LEU A 22 -5.78 7.88 13.57
CA LEU A 22 -4.56 8.38 14.21
C LEU A 22 -4.41 9.88 14.00
N ASP A 23 -4.76 10.37 12.82
CA ASP A 23 -4.65 11.78 12.49
C ASP A 23 -5.60 12.64 13.31
N SER A 24 -6.71 12.06 13.75
CA SER A 24 -7.68 12.81 14.54
C SER A 24 -7.10 13.26 15.87
N GLY A 25 -6.07 12.56 16.37
CA GLY A 25 -5.48 12.87 17.64
C GLY A 25 -6.33 12.47 18.83
N GLU A 26 -7.40 11.71 18.59
CA GLU A 26 -8.33 11.34 19.67
C GLU A 26 -8.12 9.92 20.16
N ALA A 27 -7.27 9.13 19.49
CA ALA A 27 -7.03 7.78 19.90
C ALA A 27 -6.25 7.75 21.20
N GLU A 28 -6.67 6.91 22.13
CA GLU A 28 -5.94 6.72 23.35
C GLU A 28 -4.68 5.91 23.08
N LEU A 29 -3.74 5.97 24.02
CA LEU A 29 -2.44 5.34 23.81
C LEU A 29 -2.56 3.86 23.43
N ARG A 30 -3.40 3.13 24.15
CA ARG A 30 -3.56 1.71 23.87
C ARG A 30 -4.21 1.47 22.52
N GLU A 31 -5.17 2.29 22.17
CA GLU A 31 -5.77 2.21 20.85
C GLU A 31 -4.75 2.50 19.76
N THR A 32 -3.94 3.53 19.99
CA THR A 32 -2.89 3.90 19.05
C THR A 32 -1.96 2.72 18.80
N LEU A 33 -1.55 2.05 19.87
CA LEU A 33 -0.66 0.91 19.72
C LEU A 33 -1.30 -0.22 18.92
N ARG A 34 -2.57 -0.53 19.22
CA ARG A 34 -3.26 -1.59 18.50
C ARG A 34 -3.39 -1.25 17.02
N LEU A 35 -3.70 0.02 16.72
CA LEU A 35 -3.83 0.43 15.33
C LEU A 35 -2.50 0.36 14.60
N CYS A 36 -1.42 0.69 15.27
CA CYS A 36 -0.09 0.60 14.67
C CYS A 36 0.30 -0.84 14.37
N VAL A 37 -0.04 -1.76 15.27
CA VAL A 37 0.24 -3.17 15.03
C VAL A 37 -0.56 -3.67 13.83
N GLU A 38 -1.83 -3.31 13.78
CA GLU A 38 -2.66 -3.72 12.66
C GLU A 38 -2.13 -3.11 11.36
N ALA A 39 -1.75 -1.84 11.40
CA ALA A 39 -1.24 -1.17 10.20
C ALA A 39 0.01 -1.88 9.69
N LYS A 40 0.89 -2.29 10.60
CA LYS A 40 2.09 -3.01 10.17
C LYS A 40 1.74 -4.28 9.43
N GLU A 41 0.78 -5.03 9.94
CA GLU A 41 0.38 -6.27 9.29
C GLU A 41 -0.23 -6.02 7.92
N LEU A 42 -1.05 -4.96 7.82
CA LEU A 42 -1.67 -4.61 6.55
C LEU A 42 -0.61 -4.17 5.53
N ILE A 43 0.38 -3.41 5.99
CA ILE A 43 1.45 -2.97 5.10
C ILE A 43 2.25 -4.17 4.59
N GLU A 44 2.53 -5.13 5.45
CA GLU A 44 3.25 -6.31 5.02
C GLU A 44 2.45 -7.12 4.02
N PHE A 45 1.14 -7.21 4.23
CA PHE A 45 0.29 -7.89 3.26
C PHE A 45 0.33 -7.15 1.91
N CYS A 46 0.18 -5.83 1.93
CA CYS A 46 0.20 -5.04 0.70
C CYS A 46 1.53 -5.20 -0.03
N LYS A 47 2.62 -5.19 0.72
CA LYS A 47 3.94 -5.36 0.12
C LYS A 47 4.03 -6.71 -0.59
N GLY A 48 3.53 -7.76 0.04
CA GLY A 48 3.54 -9.08 -0.58
C GLY A 48 2.75 -9.11 -1.86
N GLU A 49 1.57 -8.45 -1.87
CA GLU A 49 0.76 -8.41 -3.06
C GLU A 49 1.45 -7.63 -4.18
N LEU A 50 2.07 -6.51 -3.83
CA LEU A 50 2.77 -5.71 -4.82
C LEU A 50 3.97 -6.48 -5.40
N ASP A 51 4.68 -7.21 -4.56
CA ASP A 51 5.79 -8.03 -5.02
C ASP A 51 5.31 -9.10 -6.00
N SER A 52 4.17 -9.72 -5.69
CA SER A 52 3.60 -10.74 -6.55
C SER A 52 3.22 -10.18 -7.91
N VAL A 53 2.54 -9.03 -7.91
CA VAL A 53 2.15 -8.40 -9.17
C VAL A 53 3.38 -7.98 -9.97
N SER A 54 4.37 -7.44 -9.28
CA SER A 54 5.61 -7.03 -9.93
C SER A 54 6.28 -8.22 -10.61
N GLY A 55 6.27 -9.38 -9.94
CA GLY A 55 6.82 -10.59 -10.55
C GLY A 55 6.08 -11.02 -11.80
N GLU A 56 4.74 -10.94 -11.74
CA GLU A 56 3.94 -11.30 -12.89
C GLU A 56 4.17 -10.35 -14.06
N LEU A 57 4.27 -9.05 -13.75
CA LEU A 57 4.55 -8.07 -14.79
C LEU A 57 5.89 -8.33 -15.45
N ARG A 58 6.86 -8.73 -14.65
CA ARG A 58 8.19 -9.01 -15.18
C ARG A 58 8.16 -10.23 -16.10
N GLU A 59 7.40 -11.25 -15.72
CA GLU A 59 7.24 -12.43 -16.55
C GLU A 59 6.59 -12.10 -17.88
N LEU A 60 5.64 -11.16 -17.86
CA LEU A 60 4.97 -10.72 -19.06
C LEU A 60 5.76 -9.65 -19.80
N LYS A 61 6.84 -9.17 -19.20
CA LYS A 61 7.67 -8.11 -19.77
C LYS A 61 6.90 -6.82 -19.95
N LEU A 62 6.00 -6.55 -19.00
CA LEU A 62 5.17 -5.35 -19.04
C LEU A 62 5.59 -4.33 -18.00
N ASP A 63 6.55 -4.67 -17.12
CA ASP A 63 6.91 -3.78 -16.04
C ASP A 63 7.48 -2.45 -16.55
N GLU A 64 8.20 -2.47 -17.66
CA GLU A 64 8.72 -1.22 -18.22
C GLU A 64 7.61 -0.34 -18.73
N LEU A 65 6.55 -0.94 -19.30
CA LEU A 65 5.43 -0.16 -19.75
C LEU A 65 4.70 0.51 -18.61
N VAL A 66 4.57 -0.20 -17.49
CA VAL A 66 3.92 0.37 -16.31
C VAL A 66 4.73 1.56 -15.80
N LEU A 67 6.05 1.43 -15.78
CA LEU A 67 6.91 2.53 -15.36
C LEU A 67 6.73 3.75 -16.26
N GLU A 68 6.61 3.52 -17.56
CA GLU A 68 6.40 4.63 -18.48
C GLU A 68 5.08 5.34 -18.22
N LEU A 69 4.05 4.57 -17.86
CA LEU A 69 2.76 5.16 -17.57
C LEU A 69 2.77 5.97 -16.28
N GLU A 70 3.54 5.52 -15.31
CA GLU A 70 3.58 6.16 -14.00
C GLU A 70 4.56 7.32 -13.93
N THR A 71 5.51 7.35 -14.85
CA THR A 71 6.54 8.38 -14.86
C THR A 71 6.16 9.44 -15.87
N PRO A 72 6.14 10.72 -15.50
CA PRO A 72 5.83 11.75 -16.48
C PRO A 72 6.81 11.68 -17.63
N PRO A 73 6.36 11.95 -18.84
CA PRO A 73 7.29 12.01 -19.96
C PRO A 73 8.34 13.05 -19.66
N ALA A 74 9.47 12.75 -19.98
CA ALA A 74 10.60 13.56 -19.61
C ALA A 74 10.39 15.01 -19.89
N GLU A 75 10.21 15.04 -19.54
CA GLU A 75 10.05 15.77 -19.70
C GLU A 75 10.81 16.33 -20.11
N SER A 76 10.75 16.34 -20.24
CA SER A 76 11.13 16.47 -20.69
C SER A 76 11.83 17.07 -20.99
N HIS A 77 12.19 17.25 -20.83
CA HIS A 77 12.78 17.65 -21.01
C HIS A 77 13.37 18.20 -21.49
N ASP A 78 13.52 18.42 -21.49
CA ASP A 78 14.11 18.90 -21.76
C ASP A 78 14.56 19.13 -22.19
N GLY A 79 14.64 19.36 -22.41
CA GLY A 79 14.77 19.61 -22.75
C GLY A 79 15.28 19.91 -23.04
#